data_c4c4f27ee5457c0f5423c48ecc582c38
#
_entry.id   c4c4f27ee5457c0f5423c48ecc582c38
#
_cell.length_a   1.000
_cell.length_b   1.000
_cell.length_c   1.000
_cell.angle_alpha   90.00
_cell.angle_beta   90.00
_cell.angle_gamma   90.00
#
_symmetry.space_group_name_H-M   'P 1'
#
loop_
_entity.id
_entity.type
_entity.pdbx_description
1 polymer ?
#
loop_
_entity_poly.entity_id
_entity_poly.type
_entity_poly.pdbx_seq_one_letter_code
_entity_poly.pdbx_strand_id
1 'polypeptide(L)'
;MDFRFSEDQKSIQELSRKIFESEVSEDSLKALSKSPESVHQKVWDALGQAELLGIALPVEYGGGGMGLVELGILLKEQGRVAAPIPLMHSSGVGAMAIAEFGDDALKSRLLRKVASGESVITSALAQSTNLDLRKPAVEAVADGGDFVLRGSNTCVPSLFKADWVLVPACTADGKVGLFLVNPHDAGVRMERQITTSFEEQGELNLEGVKVSAENVVGAFTETGSQIQWMVERMWACICALQWGIAERQLEMLAEFSKTRKQFGQPIGAFQAVSQRAGDAYIDLQSMAVTAQQALWRLAEGQEATSEVMIAKYWASQGGHRIAASAQHIHGGMGVDCDYPLFRYSLLARQLELTLGGANQTLARLGSHMASGNEAL
;
A
#
# COMPACT_ATOMS: atom_id res chain seq x y z
N MET A 1 24.75 4.43 4.84
CA MET A 1 23.39 4.15 5.32
C MET A 1 23.48 3.11 6.43
N ASP A 2 22.84 3.34 7.57
CA ASP A 2 22.71 2.37 8.66
C ASP A 2 21.29 1.79 8.61
N PHE A 3 21.16 0.49 8.47
CA PHE A 3 19.87 -0.20 8.40
C PHE A 3 19.30 -0.58 9.78
N ARG A 4 19.99 -0.22 10.86
CA ARG A 4 19.49 -0.46 12.22
C ARG A 4 18.49 0.61 12.61
N PHE A 5 17.38 0.19 13.18
CA PHE A 5 16.40 1.12 13.73
C PHE A 5 16.98 1.90 14.92
N SER A 6 16.67 3.19 14.98
CA SER A 6 16.91 4.04 16.15
C SER A 6 16.06 3.56 17.35
N GLU A 7 16.31 4.09 18.55
CA GLU A 7 15.51 3.76 19.73
C GLU A 7 14.05 4.23 19.56
N ASP A 8 13.81 5.38 18.95
CA ASP A 8 12.46 5.87 18.66
C ASP A 8 11.74 4.97 17.66
N GLN A 9 12.43 4.54 16.60
CA GLN A 9 11.89 3.60 15.62
C GLN A 9 11.57 2.23 16.23
N LYS A 10 12.38 1.74 17.14
CA LYS A 10 12.11 0.50 17.91
C LYS A 10 10.87 0.67 18.80
N SER A 11 10.76 1.81 19.48
CA SER A 11 9.59 2.11 20.33
C SER A 11 8.30 2.15 19.50
N ILE A 12 8.33 2.75 18.31
CA ILE A 12 7.21 2.75 17.36
C ILE A 12 6.88 1.32 16.93
N GLN A 13 7.88 0.52 16.60
CA GLN A 13 7.69 -0.88 16.23
C GLN A 13 7.04 -1.68 17.36
N GLU A 14 7.51 -1.55 18.58
CA GLU A 14 6.97 -2.26 19.74
C GLU A 14 5.53 -1.84 20.05
N LEU A 15 5.25 -0.54 20.01
CA LEU A 15 3.90 0.00 20.25
C LEU A 15 2.93 -0.49 19.16
N SER A 16 3.29 -0.34 17.90
CA SER A 16 2.43 -0.76 16.79
C SER A 16 2.19 -2.27 16.80
N ARG A 17 3.23 -3.08 17.02
CA ARG A 17 3.11 -4.53 17.18
C ARG A 17 2.14 -4.90 18.28
N LYS A 18 2.26 -4.28 19.46
CA LYS A 18 1.37 -4.52 20.58
C LYS A 18 -0.08 -4.21 20.23
N ILE A 19 -0.36 -3.10 19.54
CA ILE A 19 -1.71 -2.74 19.09
C ILE A 19 -2.25 -3.78 18.11
N PHE A 20 -1.48 -4.13 17.09
CA PHE A 20 -1.91 -5.10 16.10
C PHE A 20 -2.17 -6.49 16.70
N GLU A 21 -1.27 -6.99 17.56
CA GLU A 21 -1.42 -8.30 18.18
C GLU A 21 -2.57 -8.35 19.20
N SER A 22 -2.89 -7.23 19.86
CA SER A 22 -4.02 -7.18 20.81
C SER A 22 -5.38 -7.12 20.13
N GLU A 23 -5.49 -6.46 18.97
CA GLU A 23 -6.77 -6.19 18.31
C GLU A 23 -7.09 -7.20 17.20
N VAL A 24 -6.07 -7.80 16.57
CA VAL A 24 -6.25 -8.72 15.45
C VAL A 24 -6.20 -10.16 15.92
N SER A 25 -7.29 -10.88 15.74
CA SER A 25 -7.37 -12.33 15.94
C SER A 25 -7.86 -13.03 14.67
N GLU A 26 -7.58 -14.34 14.56
CA GLU A 26 -8.10 -15.15 13.45
C GLU A 26 -9.63 -15.08 13.36
N ASP A 27 -10.32 -15.08 14.50
CA ASP A 27 -11.78 -14.98 14.55
C ASP A 27 -12.27 -13.62 14.05
N SER A 28 -11.57 -12.52 14.39
CA SER A 28 -11.89 -11.18 13.89
C SER A 28 -11.70 -11.08 12.38
N LEU A 29 -10.63 -11.66 11.85
CA LEU A 29 -10.37 -11.69 10.41
C LEU A 29 -11.37 -12.59 9.64
N LYS A 30 -11.76 -13.74 10.22
CA LYS A 30 -12.81 -14.60 9.67
C LYS A 30 -14.19 -13.92 9.66
N ALA A 31 -14.50 -13.17 10.71
CA ALA A 31 -15.73 -12.39 10.76
C ALA A 31 -15.75 -11.29 9.69
N LEU A 32 -14.66 -10.55 9.52
CA LEU A 32 -14.53 -9.50 8.50
C LEU A 32 -14.64 -10.06 7.07
N SER A 33 -14.06 -11.22 6.78
CA SER A 33 -14.16 -11.81 5.43
C SER A 33 -15.58 -12.20 5.02
N LYS A 34 -16.53 -12.24 5.96
CA LYS A 34 -17.96 -12.52 5.75
C LYS A 34 -18.85 -11.27 5.87
N SER A 35 -18.25 -10.14 6.26
CA SER A 35 -18.93 -8.86 6.46
C SER A 35 -18.88 -8.01 5.19
N PRO A 36 -19.89 -7.18 4.92
CA PRO A 36 -19.75 -6.10 3.94
C PRO A 36 -18.76 -5.01 4.38
N GLU A 37 -18.43 -4.94 5.67
CA GLU A 37 -17.39 -4.08 6.19
C GLU A 37 -16.04 -4.73 5.96
N SER A 38 -15.17 -4.05 5.21
CA SER A 38 -13.85 -4.57 4.80
C SER A 38 -12.71 -4.06 5.68
N VAL A 39 -13.01 -3.15 6.63
CA VAL A 39 -12.00 -2.48 7.47
C VAL A 39 -12.11 -2.96 8.92
N HIS A 40 -10.97 -3.30 9.52
CA HIS A 40 -10.88 -3.64 10.93
C HIS A 40 -10.93 -2.38 11.80
N GLN A 41 -12.15 -1.89 12.08
CA GLN A 41 -12.38 -0.60 12.73
C GLN A 41 -11.68 -0.47 14.09
N LYS A 42 -11.66 -1.52 14.91
CA LYS A 42 -10.99 -1.48 16.24
C LYS A 42 -9.50 -1.19 16.13
N VAL A 43 -8.81 -1.78 15.16
CA VAL A 43 -7.39 -1.50 14.90
C VAL A 43 -7.23 -0.05 14.45
N TRP A 44 -8.08 0.40 13.54
CA TRP A 44 -8.05 1.78 13.03
C TRP A 44 -8.20 2.81 14.16
N ASP A 45 -9.18 2.60 15.03
CA ASP A 45 -9.45 3.46 16.18
C ASP A 45 -8.29 3.44 17.20
N ALA A 46 -7.72 2.27 17.47
CA ALA A 46 -6.58 2.14 18.38
C ALA A 46 -5.32 2.83 17.86
N LEU A 47 -5.04 2.74 16.55
CA LEU A 47 -3.95 3.47 15.92
C LEU A 47 -4.19 4.99 15.93
N GLY A 48 -5.44 5.43 15.73
CA GLY A 48 -5.82 6.84 15.83
C GLY A 48 -5.62 7.39 17.25
N GLN A 49 -6.06 6.65 18.28
CA GLN A 49 -5.86 7.00 19.69
C GLN A 49 -4.38 7.04 20.11
N ALA A 50 -3.55 6.23 19.46
CA ALA A 50 -2.10 6.21 19.65
C ALA A 50 -1.36 7.25 18.79
N GLU A 51 -2.08 8.10 18.04
CA GLU A 51 -1.55 9.13 17.12
C GLU A 51 -0.64 8.56 16.01
N LEU A 52 -0.78 7.26 15.68
CA LEU A 52 0.05 6.58 14.71
C LEU A 52 -0.44 6.75 13.26
N LEU A 53 -1.72 7.05 13.04
CA LEU A 53 -2.26 7.26 11.69
C LEU A 53 -1.66 8.49 11.00
N GLY A 54 -1.30 9.52 11.77
CA GLY A 54 -0.68 10.74 11.27
C GLY A 54 0.85 10.75 11.38
N ILE A 55 1.51 9.62 11.64
CA ILE A 55 2.94 9.57 11.99
C ILE A 55 3.86 10.30 10.99
N ALA A 56 3.56 10.20 9.70
CA ALA A 56 4.35 10.82 8.63
C ALA A 56 3.83 12.21 8.20
N LEU A 57 2.79 12.73 8.86
CA LEU A 57 2.19 14.03 8.54
C LEU A 57 2.84 15.16 9.36
N PRO A 58 2.82 16.42 8.87
CA PRO A 58 3.39 17.55 9.60
C PRO A 58 2.69 17.80 10.95
N VAL A 59 3.48 18.18 11.95
CA VAL A 59 3.02 18.43 13.33
C VAL A 59 1.96 19.54 13.39
N GLU A 60 2.10 20.59 12.59
CA GLU A 60 1.17 21.73 12.51
C GLU A 60 -0.26 21.31 12.12
N TYR A 61 -0.39 20.19 11.40
CA TYR A 61 -1.69 19.62 11.02
C TYR A 61 -2.08 18.39 11.89
N GLY A 62 -1.45 18.22 13.05
CA GLY A 62 -1.78 17.16 14.01
C GLY A 62 -1.12 15.82 13.70
N GLY A 63 -0.10 15.81 12.86
CA GLY A 63 0.72 14.62 12.59
C GLY A 63 1.89 14.46 13.55
N GLY A 64 2.61 13.34 13.43
CA GLY A 64 3.80 13.01 14.25
C GLY A 64 5.08 13.71 13.81
N GLY A 65 5.12 14.34 12.62
CA GLY A 65 6.31 15.01 12.08
C GLY A 65 7.47 14.06 11.80
N MET A 66 7.20 12.76 11.74
CA MET A 66 8.19 11.74 11.39
C MET A 66 8.22 11.53 9.87
N GLY A 67 8.67 10.38 9.39
CA GLY A 67 8.85 10.19 7.96
C GLY A 67 8.22 8.90 7.42
N LEU A 68 8.51 8.66 6.15
CA LEU A 68 8.06 7.47 5.45
C LEU A 68 8.70 6.19 6.02
N VAL A 69 9.86 6.28 6.68
CA VAL A 69 10.49 5.13 7.33
C VAL A 69 9.64 4.64 8.49
N GLU A 70 9.18 5.53 9.35
CA GLU A 70 8.35 5.20 10.52
C GLU A 70 6.97 4.68 10.09
N LEU A 71 6.37 5.27 9.05
CA LEU A 71 5.17 4.71 8.43
C LEU A 71 5.43 3.30 7.87
N GLY A 72 6.60 3.07 7.26
CA GLY A 72 7.03 1.75 6.77
C GLY A 72 7.11 0.72 7.89
N ILE A 73 7.55 1.11 9.09
CA ILE A 73 7.55 0.25 10.28
C ILE A 73 6.12 -0.16 10.66
N LEU A 74 5.18 0.80 10.70
CA LEU A 74 3.77 0.50 10.95
C LEU A 74 3.19 -0.47 9.91
N LEU A 75 3.46 -0.24 8.63
CA LEU A 75 3.00 -1.10 7.54
C LEU A 75 3.58 -2.51 7.63
N LYS A 76 4.84 -2.63 8.03
CA LYS A 76 5.45 -3.93 8.30
C LYS A 76 4.69 -4.69 9.40
N GLU A 77 4.40 -4.04 10.52
CA GLU A 77 3.65 -4.68 11.62
C GLU A 77 2.18 -4.97 11.22
N GLN A 78 1.53 -4.12 10.42
CA GLN A 78 0.24 -4.42 9.80
C GLN A 78 0.30 -5.71 8.96
N GLY A 79 1.36 -5.86 8.14
CA GLY A 79 1.56 -7.05 7.30
C GLY A 79 1.74 -8.32 8.10
N ARG A 80 2.40 -8.28 9.24
CA ARG A 80 2.62 -9.43 10.13
C ARG A 80 1.31 -10.06 10.65
N VAL A 81 0.24 -9.29 10.75
CA VAL A 81 -1.08 -9.76 11.18
C VAL A 81 -2.12 -9.73 10.06
N ALA A 82 -1.74 -9.33 8.85
CA ALA A 82 -2.62 -9.18 7.70
C ALA A 82 -3.89 -8.35 8.02
N ALA A 83 -3.75 -7.26 8.80
CA ALA A 83 -4.87 -6.43 9.22
C ALA A 83 -5.44 -5.63 8.03
N PRO A 84 -6.73 -5.77 7.69
CA PRO A 84 -7.36 -5.02 6.61
C PRO A 84 -7.75 -3.62 7.10
N ILE A 85 -6.81 -2.67 6.98
CA ILE A 85 -7.01 -1.26 7.27
C ILE A 85 -6.42 -0.39 6.16
N PRO A 86 -6.97 0.80 5.86
CA PRO A 86 -6.53 1.64 4.76
C PRO A 86 -5.25 2.46 5.04
N LEU A 87 -4.36 2.02 5.94
CA LEU A 87 -3.19 2.77 6.38
C LEU A 87 -2.28 3.19 5.22
N MET A 88 -1.94 2.25 4.33
CA MET A 88 -1.13 2.52 3.15
C MET A 88 -1.79 3.55 2.22
N HIS A 89 -3.08 3.40 1.98
CA HIS A 89 -3.82 4.22 1.02
C HIS A 89 -4.12 5.61 1.57
N SER A 90 -4.55 5.69 2.83
CA SER A 90 -4.94 6.96 3.46
C SER A 90 -3.72 7.73 3.98
N SER A 91 -3.00 7.18 4.95
CA SER A 91 -1.85 7.86 5.56
C SER A 91 -0.62 7.87 4.65
N GLY A 92 -0.38 6.76 3.94
CA GLY A 92 0.83 6.55 3.15
C GLY A 92 0.86 7.24 1.80
N VAL A 93 -0.29 7.47 1.16
CA VAL A 93 -0.34 8.09 -0.17
C VAL A 93 -1.30 9.27 -0.19
N GLY A 94 -2.57 9.08 0.22
CA GLY A 94 -3.57 10.13 0.13
C GLY A 94 -3.21 11.38 0.93
N ALA A 95 -3.00 11.23 2.22
CA ALA A 95 -2.67 12.35 3.10
C ALA A 95 -1.29 12.94 2.83
N MET A 96 -0.29 12.10 2.52
CA MET A 96 1.04 12.61 2.17
C MET A 96 1.02 13.42 0.86
N ALA A 97 0.18 13.04 -0.14
CA ALA A 97 0.03 13.84 -1.35
C ALA A 97 -0.63 15.20 -1.07
N ILE A 98 -1.62 15.26 -0.15
CA ILE A 98 -2.18 16.53 0.31
C ILE A 98 -1.12 17.35 1.07
N ALA A 99 -0.32 16.73 1.94
CA ALA A 99 0.73 17.41 2.69
C ALA A 99 1.82 17.99 1.77
N GLU A 100 2.15 17.32 0.69
CA GLU A 100 3.17 17.75 -0.27
C GLU A 100 2.65 18.83 -1.23
N PHE A 101 1.51 18.58 -1.86
CA PHE A 101 1.03 19.37 -3.01
C PHE A 101 -0.13 20.29 -2.68
N GLY A 102 -0.89 20.04 -1.61
CA GLY A 102 -2.04 20.87 -1.22
C GLY A 102 -1.61 22.26 -0.77
N ASP A 103 -2.49 23.23 -0.95
CA ASP A 103 -2.34 24.53 -0.31
C ASP A 103 -2.67 24.49 1.20
N ASP A 104 -2.42 25.57 1.93
CA ASP A 104 -2.62 25.62 3.37
C ASP A 104 -4.09 25.45 3.78
N ALA A 105 -5.03 25.88 2.94
CA ALA A 105 -6.46 25.72 3.18
C ALA A 105 -6.85 24.24 3.10
N LEU A 106 -6.39 23.54 2.07
CA LEU A 106 -6.65 22.12 1.86
C LEU A 106 -6.00 21.28 2.97
N LYS A 107 -4.72 21.55 3.30
CA LYS A 107 -4.00 20.88 4.39
C LYS A 107 -4.73 21.05 5.73
N SER A 108 -5.12 22.27 6.08
CA SER A 108 -5.83 22.58 7.33
C SER A 108 -7.21 21.91 7.40
N ARG A 109 -7.91 21.79 6.27
CA ARG A 109 -9.23 21.17 6.15
C ARG A 109 -9.18 19.66 6.37
N LEU A 110 -8.14 18.97 5.89
CA LEU A 110 -8.14 17.52 5.76
C LEU A 110 -7.17 16.79 6.67
N LEU A 111 -5.92 17.27 6.80
CA LEU A 111 -4.85 16.45 7.38
C LEU A 111 -5.09 16.10 8.85
N ARG A 112 -5.65 17.02 9.64
CA ARG A 112 -5.96 16.74 11.05
C ARG A 112 -6.99 15.61 11.21
N LYS A 113 -8.01 15.56 10.34
CA LYS A 113 -9.03 14.52 10.37
C LYS A 113 -8.46 13.16 9.94
N VAL A 114 -7.50 13.15 8.99
CA VAL A 114 -6.82 11.91 8.60
C VAL A 114 -5.88 11.44 9.71
N ALA A 115 -5.14 12.36 10.34
CA ALA A 115 -4.24 12.03 11.44
C ALA A 115 -4.98 11.40 12.65
N SER A 116 -6.20 11.84 12.93
CA SER A 116 -7.06 11.27 13.98
C SER A 116 -7.80 10.00 13.56
N GLY A 117 -7.83 9.67 12.27
CA GLY A 117 -8.61 8.55 11.73
C GLY A 117 -10.09 8.86 11.46
N GLU A 118 -10.52 10.12 11.66
CA GLU A 118 -11.90 10.57 11.38
C GLU A 118 -12.22 10.59 9.88
N SER A 119 -11.19 10.75 9.03
CA SER A 119 -11.37 10.79 7.58
C SER A 119 -10.37 9.89 6.88
N VAL A 120 -10.83 9.25 5.81
CA VAL A 120 -10.04 8.37 4.95
C VAL A 120 -9.91 9.01 3.56
N ILE A 121 -8.68 9.15 3.08
CA ILE A 121 -8.38 9.60 1.72
C ILE A 121 -7.78 8.42 0.96
N THR A 122 -8.38 8.03 -0.16
CA THR A 122 -7.79 7.03 -1.06
C THR A 122 -7.36 7.66 -2.37
N SER A 123 -6.75 6.86 -3.27
CA SER A 123 -6.30 7.33 -4.58
C SER A 123 -6.70 6.37 -5.69
N ALA A 124 -7.17 6.93 -6.80
CA ALA A 124 -7.60 6.20 -7.99
C ALA A 124 -6.46 6.12 -9.02
N LEU A 125 -5.40 5.34 -8.73
CA LEU A 125 -4.21 5.25 -9.57
C LEU A 125 -4.31 4.16 -10.64
N ALA A 126 -5.06 3.09 -10.40
CA ALA A 126 -5.19 1.98 -11.34
C ALA A 126 -6.23 2.31 -12.43
N GLN A 127 -5.93 1.89 -13.65
CA GLN A 127 -6.81 2.08 -14.81
C GLN A 127 -6.76 0.85 -15.71
N SER A 128 -7.86 0.56 -16.43
CA SER A 128 -7.99 -0.63 -17.26
C SER A 128 -7.40 -0.47 -18.67
N THR A 129 -7.29 0.77 -19.16
CA THR A 129 -7.00 1.08 -20.56
C THR A 129 -5.53 1.36 -20.85
N ASN A 130 -4.74 1.72 -19.85
CA ASN A 130 -3.36 2.14 -20.04
C ASN A 130 -2.48 1.68 -18.87
N LEU A 131 -1.27 1.20 -19.19
CA LEU A 131 -0.27 0.81 -18.19
C LEU A 131 0.65 1.97 -17.77
N ASP A 132 0.68 3.06 -18.55
CA ASP A 132 1.40 4.28 -18.18
C ASP A 132 0.54 5.12 -17.24
N LEU A 133 0.81 5.00 -15.95
CA LEU A 133 0.05 5.66 -14.89
C LEU A 133 0.12 7.19 -14.96
N ARG A 134 1.12 7.76 -15.66
CA ARG A 134 1.26 9.21 -15.86
C ARG A 134 0.29 9.77 -16.91
N LYS A 135 -0.39 8.88 -17.64
CA LYS A 135 -1.43 9.23 -18.62
C LYS A 135 -2.79 8.78 -18.11
N PRO A 136 -3.42 9.55 -17.22
CA PRO A 136 -4.72 9.21 -16.67
C PRO A 136 -5.78 9.01 -17.73
N ALA A 137 -6.68 8.04 -17.50
CA ALA A 137 -7.85 7.81 -18.35
C ALA A 137 -9.00 8.77 -18.06
N VAL A 138 -8.96 9.49 -16.94
CA VAL A 138 -9.95 10.50 -16.59
C VAL A 138 -9.58 11.82 -17.28
N GLU A 139 -10.59 12.46 -17.88
CA GLU A 139 -10.49 13.77 -18.49
C GLU A 139 -11.02 14.86 -17.54
N ALA A 140 -10.34 16.01 -17.50
CA ALA A 140 -10.73 17.19 -16.77
C ALA A 140 -10.98 18.35 -17.75
N VAL A 141 -12.22 18.83 -17.79
CA VAL A 141 -12.61 19.97 -18.63
C VAL A 141 -12.87 21.19 -17.74
N ALA A 142 -12.21 22.31 -18.01
CA ALA A 142 -12.43 23.56 -17.28
C ALA A 142 -13.85 24.10 -17.50
N ASP A 143 -14.51 24.52 -16.40
CA ASP A 143 -15.86 25.06 -16.40
C ASP A 143 -15.96 26.26 -15.44
N GLY A 144 -15.76 27.48 -15.94
CA GLY A 144 -15.96 28.72 -15.19
C GLY A 144 -15.02 28.93 -13.98
N GLY A 145 -13.85 28.31 -13.96
CA GLY A 145 -12.90 28.32 -12.85
C GLY A 145 -12.84 26.97 -12.09
N ASP A 146 -13.89 26.17 -12.20
CA ASP A 146 -13.98 24.80 -11.72
C ASP A 146 -13.64 23.80 -12.82
N PHE A 147 -13.81 22.51 -12.54
CA PHE A 147 -13.55 21.42 -13.48
C PHE A 147 -14.70 20.43 -13.51
N VAL A 148 -14.89 19.80 -14.68
CA VAL A 148 -15.81 18.68 -14.87
C VAL A 148 -15.00 17.44 -15.24
N LEU A 149 -15.08 16.37 -14.41
CA LEU A 149 -14.36 15.12 -14.61
C LEU A 149 -15.24 14.09 -15.33
N ARG A 150 -14.62 13.34 -16.27
CA ARG A 150 -15.23 12.23 -17.01
C ARG A 150 -14.22 11.10 -17.18
N GLY A 151 -14.64 9.86 -16.95
CA GLY A 151 -13.81 8.69 -17.13
C GLY A 151 -13.98 7.68 -16.02
N SER A 152 -13.10 6.69 -15.95
CA SER A 152 -13.16 5.65 -14.93
C SER A 152 -11.79 5.20 -14.45
N ASN A 153 -11.75 4.75 -13.18
CA ASN A 153 -10.63 4.05 -12.58
C ASN A 153 -11.13 2.73 -12.01
N THR A 154 -10.28 1.71 -12.05
CA THR A 154 -10.58 0.38 -11.50
C THR A 154 -9.74 0.07 -10.28
N CYS A 155 -10.15 -0.92 -9.50
CA CYS A 155 -9.39 -1.39 -8.34
C CYS A 155 -9.01 -0.25 -7.38
N VAL A 156 -9.89 0.72 -7.18
CA VAL A 156 -9.70 1.81 -6.22
C VAL A 156 -9.83 1.23 -4.81
N PRO A 157 -8.77 1.20 -4.01
CA PRO A 157 -8.79 0.55 -2.71
C PRO A 157 -9.60 1.35 -1.71
N SER A 158 -10.29 0.65 -0.80
CA SER A 158 -11.10 1.27 0.27
C SER A 158 -12.07 2.35 -0.21
N LEU A 159 -12.58 2.23 -1.45
CA LEU A 159 -13.42 3.25 -2.10
C LEU A 159 -14.69 3.53 -1.30
N PHE A 160 -15.31 2.51 -0.72
CA PHE A 160 -16.57 2.63 0.03
C PHE A 160 -16.40 3.09 1.48
N LYS A 161 -15.14 3.19 1.94
CA LYS A 161 -14.78 3.74 3.25
C LYS A 161 -14.23 5.16 3.13
N ALA A 162 -13.77 5.57 1.93
CA ALA A 162 -13.15 6.86 1.71
C ALA A 162 -14.14 8.01 1.77
N ASP A 163 -13.76 9.09 2.44
CA ASP A 163 -14.46 10.39 2.38
C ASP A 163 -14.01 11.18 1.15
N TRP A 164 -12.79 10.92 0.70
CA TRP A 164 -12.20 11.60 -0.44
C TRP A 164 -11.36 10.64 -1.30
N VAL A 165 -11.44 10.84 -2.60
CA VAL A 165 -10.64 10.10 -3.59
C VAL A 165 -9.76 11.09 -4.36
N LEU A 166 -8.44 10.88 -4.32
CA LEU A 166 -7.50 11.58 -5.21
C LEU A 166 -7.56 10.95 -6.59
N VAL A 167 -8.01 11.72 -7.56
CA VAL A 167 -8.20 11.30 -8.94
C VAL A 167 -7.22 12.06 -9.83
N PRO A 168 -6.23 11.39 -10.45
CA PRO A 168 -5.46 11.98 -11.52
C PRO A 168 -6.34 12.15 -12.78
N ALA A 169 -6.23 13.30 -13.45
CA ALA A 169 -6.93 13.54 -14.71
C ALA A 169 -6.11 14.38 -15.69
N CYS A 170 -6.34 14.15 -16.99
CA CYS A 170 -5.76 14.92 -18.07
C CYS A 170 -6.66 16.10 -18.47
N THR A 171 -6.07 17.27 -18.61
CA THR A 171 -6.75 18.45 -19.18
C THR A 171 -6.68 18.45 -20.71
N ALA A 172 -7.52 19.26 -21.37
CA ALA A 172 -7.58 19.36 -22.83
C ALA A 172 -6.26 19.81 -23.48
N ASP A 173 -5.41 20.55 -22.74
CA ASP A 173 -4.07 20.96 -23.17
C ASP A 173 -2.98 19.92 -22.88
N GLY A 174 -3.37 18.71 -22.44
CA GLY A 174 -2.48 17.58 -22.20
C GLY A 174 -1.76 17.58 -20.87
N LYS A 175 -2.03 18.54 -19.99
CA LYS A 175 -1.47 18.55 -18.64
C LYS A 175 -2.21 17.60 -17.73
N VAL A 176 -1.53 17.16 -16.68
CA VAL A 176 -2.05 16.26 -15.65
C VAL A 176 -2.20 17.01 -14.34
N GLY A 177 -3.36 16.88 -13.73
CA GLY A 177 -3.66 17.41 -12.39
C GLY A 177 -4.19 16.33 -11.45
N LEU A 178 -4.17 16.62 -10.16
CA LEU A 178 -4.80 15.81 -9.12
C LEU A 178 -6.06 16.52 -8.62
N PHE A 179 -7.14 15.77 -8.54
CA PHE A 179 -8.46 16.27 -8.12
C PHE A 179 -8.96 15.50 -6.91
N LEU A 180 -9.45 16.20 -5.90
CA LEU A 180 -10.06 15.59 -4.73
C LEU A 180 -11.57 15.48 -4.97
N VAL A 181 -12.07 14.26 -5.10
CA VAL A 181 -13.46 13.94 -5.40
C VAL A 181 -14.12 13.35 -4.16
N ASN A 182 -15.31 13.85 -3.81
CA ASN A 182 -16.14 13.18 -2.81
C ASN A 182 -16.88 12.02 -3.50
N PRO A 183 -16.78 10.77 -3.01
CA PRO A 183 -17.43 9.63 -3.66
C PRO A 183 -18.97 9.70 -3.65
N HIS A 184 -19.56 10.62 -2.91
CA HIS A 184 -21.01 10.83 -2.86
C HIS A 184 -21.50 12.00 -3.73
N ASP A 185 -20.62 12.67 -4.46
CA ASP A 185 -20.99 13.77 -5.35
C ASP A 185 -21.85 13.29 -6.53
N ALA A 186 -22.68 14.20 -7.04
CA ALA A 186 -23.51 13.94 -8.21
C ALA A 186 -22.64 13.58 -9.43
N GLY A 187 -22.99 12.51 -10.13
CA GLY A 187 -22.23 11.99 -11.27
C GLY A 187 -21.14 10.97 -10.89
N VAL A 188 -20.93 10.71 -9.61
CA VAL A 188 -20.06 9.60 -9.17
C VAL A 188 -20.88 8.32 -9.09
N ARG A 189 -20.37 7.26 -9.71
CA ARG A 189 -20.89 5.90 -9.56
C ARG A 189 -19.78 4.98 -9.10
N MET A 190 -20.08 4.12 -8.14
CA MET A 190 -19.15 3.16 -7.58
C MET A 190 -19.70 1.75 -7.74
N GLU A 191 -18.90 0.85 -8.28
CA GLU A 191 -19.20 -0.58 -8.34
C GLU A 191 -18.22 -1.37 -7.48
N ARG A 192 -18.75 -2.23 -6.61
CA ARG A 192 -17.96 -2.99 -5.65
C ARG A 192 -17.19 -4.11 -6.32
N GLN A 193 -15.91 -4.21 -6.03
CA GLN A 193 -15.02 -5.28 -6.42
C GLN A 193 -14.42 -5.90 -5.15
N ILE A 194 -14.57 -7.23 -5.01
CA ILE A 194 -13.98 -7.97 -3.89
C ILE A 194 -12.83 -8.81 -4.45
N THR A 195 -11.63 -8.57 -3.91
CA THR A 195 -10.44 -9.30 -4.31
C THR A 195 -10.39 -10.69 -3.67
N THR A 196 -9.52 -11.55 -4.18
CA THR A 196 -9.31 -12.89 -3.58
C THR A 196 -8.74 -12.83 -2.17
N SER A 197 -8.07 -11.72 -1.79
CA SER A 197 -7.59 -11.48 -0.43
C SER A 197 -8.65 -10.94 0.51
N PHE A 198 -9.92 -10.81 0.05
CA PHE A 198 -11.06 -10.20 0.74
C PHE A 198 -10.96 -8.69 0.97
N GLU A 199 -9.98 -8.03 0.37
CA GLU A 199 -9.94 -6.58 0.36
C GLU A 199 -11.04 -6.03 -0.55
N GLU A 200 -11.77 -5.05 -0.06
CA GLU A 200 -12.74 -4.30 -0.84
C GLU A 200 -12.04 -3.27 -1.70
N GLN A 201 -12.31 -3.32 -2.98
CA GLN A 201 -11.95 -2.30 -3.95
C GLN A 201 -13.19 -1.85 -4.71
N GLY A 202 -13.07 -0.83 -5.53
CA GLY A 202 -14.18 -0.38 -6.36
C GLY A 202 -13.74 0.09 -7.73
N GLU A 203 -14.67 0.00 -8.66
CA GLU A 203 -14.64 0.76 -9.90
C GLU A 203 -15.27 2.13 -9.62
N LEU A 204 -14.56 3.19 -9.96
CA LEU A 204 -14.98 4.58 -9.83
C LEU A 204 -15.31 5.12 -11.22
N ASN A 205 -16.56 5.42 -11.48
CA ASN A 205 -17.03 6.02 -12.73
C ASN A 205 -17.44 7.47 -12.48
N LEU A 206 -16.90 8.39 -13.28
CA LEU A 206 -17.14 9.83 -13.20
C LEU A 206 -17.91 10.29 -14.44
N GLU A 207 -19.18 10.63 -14.27
CA GLU A 207 -20.09 11.02 -15.35
C GLU A 207 -20.40 12.54 -15.29
N GLY A 208 -19.36 13.36 -15.53
CA GLY A 208 -19.49 14.81 -15.47
C GLY A 208 -19.51 15.36 -14.05
N VAL A 209 -18.66 14.82 -13.19
CA VAL A 209 -18.52 15.23 -11.79
C VAL A 209 -17.90 16.62 -11.73
N LYS A 210 -18.58 17.56 -11.08
CA LYS A 210 -18.07 18.92 -10.85
C LYS A 210 -17.13 18.93 -9.66
N VAL A 211 -15.91 19.46 -9.87
CA VAL A 211 -14.89 19.64 -8.83
C VAL A 211 -14.52 21.11 -8.78
N SER A 212 -14.69 21.72 -7.61
CA SER A 212 -14.32 23.12 -7.42
C SER A 212 -12.80 23.31 -7.44
N ALA A 213 -12.35 24.51 -7.79
CA ALA A 213 -10.93 24.85 -7.82
C ALA A 213 -10.22 24.60 -6.47
N GLU A 214 -10.92 24.74 -5.35
CA GLU A 214 -10.41 24.48 -4.01
C GLU A 214 -10.10 22.99 -3.72
N ASN A 215 -10.57 22.09 -4.58
CA ASN A 215 -10.33 20.64 -4.54
C ASN A 215 -9.29 20.20 -5.58
N VAL A 216 -8.61 21.13 -6.24
CA VAL A 216 -7.44 20.82 -7.07
C VAL A 216 -6.20 20.74 -6.18
N VAL A 217 -5.44 19.66 -6.29
CA VAL A 217 -4.28 19.39 -5.44
C VAL A 217 -3.00 19.71 -6.19
N GLY A 218 -2.38 20.83 -5.85
CA GLY A 218 -1.14 21.28 -6.48
C GLY A 218 -1.30 21.83 -7.89
N ALA A 219 -0.21 21.94 -8.61
CA ALA A 219 -0.15 22.49 -9.95
C ALA A 219 -0.37 21.42 -11.03
N PHE A 220 -0.90 21.81 -12.19
CA PHE A 220 -0.92 20.95 -13.38
C PHE A 220 0.48 20.79 -13.96
N THR A 221 0.84 19.57 -14.34
CA THR A 221 2.17 19.23 -14.88
C THR A 221 2.07 18.55 -16.23
N GLU A 222 3.03 18.80 -17.13
CA GLU A 222 3.09 18.13 -18.44
C GLU A 222 3.57 16.67 -18.31
N THR A 223 4.32 16.37 -17.26
CA THR A 223 5.00 15.08 -17.08
C THR A 223 4.25 14.09 -16.18
N GLY A 224 3.20 14.53 -15.49
CA GLY A 224 2.54 13.71 -14.47
C GLY A 224 3.43 13.41 -13.24
N SER A 225 4.35 14.32 -12.93
CA SER A 225 5.33 14.14 -11.83
C SER A 225 4.68 13.88 -10.46
N GLN A 226 3.50 14.47 -10.21
CA GLN A 226 2.75 14.21 -8.98
C GLN A 226 2.27 12.74 -8.92
N ILE A 227 1.85 12.17 -10.05
CA ILE A 227 1.45 10.75 -10.11
C ILE A 227 2.66 9.86 -9.86
N GLN A 228 3.80 10.16 -10.49
CA GLN A 228 5.04 9.42 -10.24
C GLN A 228 5.40 9.45 -8.76
N TRP A 229 5.36 10.62 -8.12
CA TRP A 229 5.60 10.79 -6.70
C TRP A 229 4.67 9.91 -5.84
N MET A 230 3.38 9.85 -6.18
CA MET A 230 2.40 9.01 -5.49
C MET A 230 2.67 7.51 -5.70
N VAL A 231 3.00 7.11 -6.93
CA VAL A 231 3.29 5.72 -7.29
C VAL A 231 4.54 5.21 -6.57
N GLU A 232 5.60 6.00 -6.51
CA GLU A 232 6.83 5.63 -5.79
C GLU A 232 6.57 5.38 -4.30
N ARG A 233 5.78 6.25 -3.67
CA ARG A 233 5.40 6.08 -2.25
C ARG A 233 4.46 4.90 -2.05
N MET A 234 3.52 4.68 -2.95
CA MET A 234 2.66 3.50 -2.93
C MET A 234 3.49 2.22 -3.03
N TRP A 235 4.45 2.16 -3.95
CA TRP A 235 5.33 1.00 -4.08
C TRP A 235 6.22 0.79 -2.85
N ALA A 236 6.76 1.85 -2.27
CA ALA A 236 7.54 1.75 -1.03
C ALA A 236 6.68 1.23 0.15
N CYS A 237 5.44 1.71 0.27
CA CYS A 237 4.47 1.21 1.26
C CYS A 237 4.11 -0.27 1.02
N ILE A 238 3.87 -0.66 -0.24
CA ILE A 238 3.65 -2.07 -0.62
C ILE A 238 4.85 -2.92 -0.20
N CYS A 239 6.08 -2.46 -0.42
CA CYS A 239 7.29 -3.20 -0.04
C CYS A 239 7.38 -3.41 1.48
N ALA A 240 7.04 -2.41 2.27
CA ALA A 240 7.02 -2.52 3.73
C ALA A 240 5.94 -3.51 4.23
N LEU A 241 4.73 -3.41 3.69
CA LEU A 241 3.62 -4.31 4.03
C LEU A 241 3.95 -5.76 3.64
N GLN A 242 4.48 -5.96 2.42
CA GLN A 242 4.88 -7.26 1.91
C GLN A 242 6.04 -7.87 2.72
N TRP A 243 6.97 -7.05 3.21
CA TRP A 243 8.02 -7.50 4.12
C TRP A 243 7.43 -8.12 5.40
N GLY A 244 6.46 -7.46 6.05
CA GLY A 244 5.79 -7.99 7.22
C GLY A 244 5.04 -9.30 6.97
N ILE A 245 4.33 -9.40 5.84
CA ILE A 245 3.66 -10.62 5.40
C ILE A 245 4.66 -11.76 5.21
N ALA A 246 5.73 -11.51 4.47
CA ALA A 246 6.75 -12.51 4.16
C ALA A 246 7.49 -13.00 5.42
N GLU A 247 7.78 -12.09 6.37
CA GLU A 247 8.36 -12.42 7.66
C GLU A 247 7.46 -13.40 8.43
N ARG A 248 6.15 -13.11 8.50
CA ARG A 248 5.19 -13.97 9.18
C ARG A 248 5.03 -15.34 8.49
N GLN A 249 4.97 -15.37 7.17
CA GLN A 249 4.91 -16.63 6.42
C GLN A 249 6.15 -17.50 6.66
N LEU A 250 7.34 -16.91 6.73
CA LEU A 250 8.57 -17.64 7.02
C LEU A 250 8.60 -18.17 8.46
N GLU A 251 8.12 -17.40 9.44
CA GLU A 251 7.96 -17.88 10.82
C GLU A 251 7.02 -19.09 10.88
N MET A 252 5.85 -19.00 10.22
CA MET A 252 4.88 -20.12 10.18
C MET A 252 5.47 -21.36 9.51
N LEU A 253 6.21 -21.19 8.41
CA LEU A 253 6.93 -22.26 7.73
C LEU A 253 7.94 -22.92 8.67
N ALA A 254 8.75 -22.13 9.37
CA ALA A 254 9.77 -22.65 10.28
C ALA A 254 9.14 -23.40 11.47
N GLU A 255 8.07 -22.87 12.06
CA GLU A 255 7.35 -23.49 13.16
C GLU A 255 6.71 -24.81 12.73
N PHE A 256 5.99 -24.81 11.60
CA PHE A 256 5.40 -26.03 11.05
C PHE A 256 6.46 -27.10 10.76
N SER A 257 7.61 -26.71 10.19
CA SER A 257 8.71 -27.63 9.86
C SER A 257 9.34 -28.28 11.09
N LYS A 258 9.32 -27.58 12.25
CA LYS A 258 9.83 -28.10 13.53
C LYS A 258 8.85 -29.06 14.21
N THR A 259 7.54 -28.83 14.04
CA THR A 259 6.49 -29.54 14.78
C THR A 259 5.91 -30.72 14.00
N ARG A 260 5.74 -30.60 12.68
CA ARG A 260 5.21 -31.67 11.82
C ARG A 260 6.22 -32.81 11.67
N LYS A 261 5.79 -34.03 11.98
CA LYS A 261 6.64 -35.22 11.85
C LYS A 261 6.16 -36.11 10.72
N GLN A 262 7.10 -36.63 9.93
CA GLN A 262 6.94 -37.69 8.94
C GLN A 262 8.20 -38.56 8.94
N PHE A 263 8.04 -39.85 8.63
CA PHE A 263 9.16 -40.82 8.65
C PHE A 263 9.96 -40.82 9.97
N GLY A 264 9.25 -40.62 11.11
CA GLY A 264 9.83 -40.69 12.44
C GLY A 264 10.55 -39.42 12.94
N GLN A 265 10.63 -38.34 12.16
CA GLN A 265 11.34 -37.11 12.53
C GLN A 265 10.59 -35.85 12.06
N PRO A 266 10.92 -34.64 12.61
CA PRO A 266 10.42 -33.38 12.10
C PRO A 266 10.77 -33.19 10.60
N ILE A 267 9.85 -32.65 9.82
CA ILE A 267 10.08 -32.48 8.37
C ILE A 267 11.22 -31.49 8.07
N GLY A 268 11.52 -30.55 8.96
CA GLY A 268 12.65 -29.64 8.85
C GLY A 268 14.02 -30.31 8.85
N ALA A 269 14.12 -31.58 9.29
CA ALA A 269 15.35 -32.37 9.22
C ALA A 269 15.67 -32.85 7.77
N PHE A 270 14.71 -32.81 6.84
CA PHE A 270 14.95 -33.17 5.45
C PHE A 270 15.58 -32.00 4.69
N GLN A 271 16.66 -32.27 3.94
CA GLN A 271 17.40 -31.22 3.20
C GLN A 271 16.52 -30.42 2.26
N ALA A 272 15.57 -31.06 1.54
CA ALA A 272 14.68 -30.39 0.63
C ALA A 272 13.77 -29.33 1.33
N VAL A 273 13.45 -29.53 2.61
CA VAL A 273 12.69 -28.58 3.42
C VAL A 273 13.59 -27.47 3.96
N SER A 274 14.75 -27.84 4.53
CA SER A 274 15.67 -26.87 5.13
C SER A 274 16.31 -25.94 4.09
N GLN A 275 16.67 -26.44 2.90
CA GLN A 275 17.18 -25.62 1.80
C GLN A 275 16.11 -24.62 1.32
N ARG A 276 14.86 -25.06 1.12
CA ARG A 276 13.76 -24.17 0.74
C ARG A 276 13.49 -23.09 1.78
N ALA A 277 13.59 -23.40 3.07
CA ALA A 277 13.49 -22.41 4.14
C ALA A 277 14.66 -21.41 4.12
N GLY A 278 15.87 -21.90 3.80
CA GLY A 278 17.06 -21.06 3.59
C GLY A 278 16.92 -20.09 2.42
N ASP A 279 16.42 -20.56 1.28
CA ASP A 279 16.14 -19.71 0.11
C ASP A 279 15.09 -18.64 0.45
N ALA A 280 14.01 -19.03 1.14
CA ALA A 280 12.97 -18.10 1.59
C ALA A 280 13.52 -17.03 2.56
N TYR A 281 14.47 -17.41 3.42
CA TYR A 281 15.15 -16.46 4.31
C TYR A 281 16.02 -15.46 3.53
N ILE A 282 16.74 -15.91 2.51
CA ILE A 282 17.55 -15.03 1.64
C ILE A 282 16.64 -14.03 0.91
N ASP A 283 15.51 -14.50 0.38
CA ASP A 283 14.53 -13.63 -0.26
C ASP A 283 13.98 -12.58 0.73
N LEU A 284 13.63 -12.98 1.95
CA LEU A 284 13.16 -12.06 3.00
C LEU A 284 14.19 -10.97 3.32
N GLN A 285 15.48 -11.34 3.46
CA GLN A 285 16.53 -10.35 3.72
C GLN A 285 16.70 -9.37 2.54
N SER A 286 16.62 -9.86 1.31
CA SER A 286 16.68 -9.02 0.11
C SER A 286 15.51 -8.03 0.03
N MET A 287 14.29 -8.49 0.35
CA MET A 287 13.11 -7.64 0.46
C MET A 287 13.27 -6.58 1.55
N ALA A 288 13.73 -6.96 2.74
CA ALA A 288 13.90 -6.08 3.87
C ALA A 288 14.88 -4.94 3.57
N VAL A 289 16.07 -5.27 3.05
CA VAL A 289 17.14 -4.28 2.78
C VAL A 289 16.71 -3.32 1.67
N THR A 290 16.12 -3.83 0.58
CA THR A 290 15.69 -2.97 -0.53
C THR A 290 14.49 -2.09 -0.17
N ALA A 291 13.54 -2.58 0.63
CA ALA A 291 12.44 -1.79 1.15
C ALA A 291 12.93 -0.65 2.06
N GLN A 292 13.83 -0.95 3.00
CA GLN A 292 14.43 0.07 3.87
C GLN A 292 15.19 1.13 3.09
N GLN A 293 15.94 0.74 2.05
CA GLN A 293 16.66 1.66 1.20
C GLN A 293 15.71 2.62 0.46
N ALA A 294 14.64 2.08 -0.13
CA ALA A 294 13.66 2.89 -0.85
C ALA A 294 12.95 3.87 0.09
N LEU A 295 12.46 3.39 1.24
CA LEU A 295 11.80 4.23 2.25
C LEU A 295 12.72 5.35 2.74
N TRP A 296 13.98 5.04 3.07
CA TRP A 296 14.95 6.01 3.54
C TRP A 296 15.26 7.08 2.49
N ARG A 297 15.53 6.70 1.24
CA ARG A 297 15.81 7.67 0.18
C ARG A 297 14.65 8.63 -0.06
N LEU A 298 13.42 8.09 -0.12
CA LEU A 298 12.20 8.90 -0.25
C LEU A 298 12.00 9.84 0.95
N ALA A 299 12.30 9.38 2.16
CA ALA A 299 12.20 10.19 3.38
C ALA A 299 13.21 11.34 3.40
N GLU A 300 14.44 11.11 2.87
CA GLU A 300 15.48 12.13 2.74
C GLU A 300 15.30 13.04 1.51
N GLY A 301 14.19 12.91 0.77
CA GLY A 301 13.94 13.70 -0.44
C GLY A 301 14.94 13.46 -1.57
N GLN A 302 15.63 12.31 -1.56
CA GLN A 302 16.57 11.91 -2.61
C GLN A 302 15.83 11.31 -3.80
N GLU A 303 16.44 11.39 -4.99
CA GLU A 303 15.99 10.59 -6.12
C GLU A 303 16.04 9.11 -5.75
N ALA A 304 14.94 8.39 -5.97
CA ALA A 304 14.76 7.03 -5.51
C ALA A 304 14.04 6.11 -6.51
N THR A 305 13.77 6.58 -7.73
CA THR A 305 12.99 5.87 -8.74
C THR A 305 13.53 4.45 -8.99
N SER A 306 14.85 4.32 -9.19
CA SER A 306 15.48 3.00 -9.39
C SER A 306 15.38 2.12 -8.15
N GLU A 307 15.66 2.66 -6.97
CA GLU A 307 15.64 1.92 -5.71
C GLU A 307 14.24 1.46 -5.34
N VAL A 308 13.23 2.27 -5.59
CA VAL A 308 11.81 1.90 -5.38
C VAL A 308 11.41 0.78 -6.34
N MET A 309 11.81 0.84 -7.61
CA MET A 309 11.56 -0.25 -8.57
C MET A 309 12.28 -1.53 -8.19
N ILE A 310 13.54 -1.46 -7.73
CA ILE A 310 14.30 -2.60 -7.22
C ILE A 310 13.58 -3.21 -6.00
N ALA A 311 13.15 -2.38 -5.05
CA ALA A 311 12.40 -2.83 -3.88
C ALA A 311 11.08 -3.50 -4.28
N LYS A 312 10.31 -2.89 -5.20
CA LYS A 312 9.05 -3.45 -5.69
C LYS A 312 9.24 -4.77 -6.43
N TYR A 313 10.32 -4.90 -7.22
CA TYR A 313 10.70 -6.18 -7.84
C TYR A 313 10.95 -7.26 -6.78
N TRP A 314 11.77 -6.97 -5.76
CA TRP A 314 12.06 -7.93 -4.69
C TRP A 314 10.82 -8.24 -3.84
N ALA A 315 9.99 -7.27 -3.51
CA ALA A 315 8.73 -7.46 -2.81
C ALA A 315 7.78 -8.39 -3.60
N SER A 316 7.72 -8.21 -4.93
CA SER A 316 6.88 -9.04 -5.80
C SER A 316 7.46 -10.44 -5.96
N GLN A 317 8.70 -10.57 -6.39
CA GLN A 317 9.34 -11.86 -6.71
C GLN A 317 9.67 -12.67 -5.46
N GLY A 318 10.27 -12.03 -4.44
CA GLY A 318 10.62 -12.66 -3.17
C GLY A 318 9.36 -13.05 -2.39
N GLY A 319 8.36 -12.14 -2.30
CA GLY A 319 7.08 -12.42 -1.66
C GLY A 319 6.35 -13.61 -2.29
N HIS A 320 6.35 -13.69 -3.64
CA HIS A 320 5.81 -14.84 -4.36
C HIS A 320 6.51 -16.15 -3.99
N ARG A 321 7.86 -16.18 -3.99
CA ARG A 321 8.63 -17.39 -3.68
C ARG A 321 8.45 -17.82 -2.23
N ILE A 322 8.42 -16.88 -1.28
CA ILE A 322 8.17 -17.17 0.14
C ILE A 322 6.77 -17.75 0.33
N ALA A 323 5.73 -17.14 -0.25
CA ALA A 323 4.37 -17.64 -0.17
C ALA A 323 4.25 -19.05 -0.77
N ALA A 324 4.81 -19.28 -1.95
CA ALA A 324 4.83 -20.60 -2.59
C ALA A 324 5.58 -21.64 -1.75
N SER A 325 6.70 -21.26 -1.12
CA SER A 325 7.47 -22.14 -0.24
C SER A 325 6.72 -22.49 1.03
N ALA A 326 6.06 -21.50 1.66
CA ALA A 326 5.26 -21.72 2.83
C ALA A 326 4.06 -22.64 2.53
N GLN A 327 3.31 -22.39 1.46
CA GLN A 327 2.19 -23.25 1.05
C GLN A 327 2.65 -24.67 0.74
N HIS A 328 3.75 -24.83 -0.01
CA HIS A 328 4.27 -26.14 -0.38
C HIS A 328 4.64 -26.98 0.85
N ILE A 329 5.32 -26.37 1.84
CA ILE A 329 5.75 -27.09 3.05
C ILE A 329 4.56 -27.46 3.94
N HIS A 330 3.53 -26.62 4.02
CA HIS A 330 2.29 -26.94 4.74
C HIS A 330 1.43 -27.98 4.00
N GLY A 331 1.61 -28.15 2.70
CA GLY A 331 0.80 -29.04 1.87
C GLY A 331 -0.69 -28.60 1.88
N GLY A 332 -1.61 -29.53 2.03
CA GLY A 332 -3.06 -29.24 2.04
C GLY A 332 -3.48 -28.22 3.09
N MET A 333 -2.81 -28.18 4.26
CA MET A 333 -3.07 -27.15 5.28
C MET A 333 -2.77 -25.73 4.81
N GLY A 334 -1.82 -25.55 3.89
CA GLY A 334 -1.44 -24.22 3.41
C GLY A 334 -2.52 -23.51 2.57
N VAL A 335 -3.51 -24.24 2.10
CA VAL A 335 -4.66 -23.72 1.33
C VAL A 335 -5.99 -23.85 2.08
N ASP A 336 -5.95 -24.39 3.29
CA ASP A 336 -7.13 -24.52 4.16
C ASP A 336 -7.52 -23.13 4.68
N CYS A 337 -8.79 -22.75 4.46
CA CYS A 337 -9.35 -21.47 4.90
C CYS A 337 -9.48 -21.35 6.43
N ASP A 338 -9.38 -22.44 7.15
CA ASP A 338 -9.36 -22.45 8.62
C ASP A 338 -7.95 -22.30 9.20
N TYR A 339 -6.91 -22.42 8.38
CA TYR A 339 -5.53 -22.21 8.76
C TYR A 339 -5.02 -20.85 8.26
N PRO A 340 -4.35 -20.02 9.10
CA PRO A 340 -4.09 -18.60 8.77
C PRO A 340 -3.27 -18.37 7.51
N LEU A 341 -2.41 -19.30 7.10
CA LEU A 341 -1.46 -19.13 6.00
C LEU A 341 -2.12 -18.74 4.68
N PHE A 342 -3.34 -19.25 4.39
CA PHE A 342 -4.04 -18.93 3.15
C PHE A 342 -4.25 -17.41 2.96
N ARG A 343 -4.56 -16.71 4.06
CA ARG A 343 -4.82 -15.26 4.06
C ARG A 343 -3.57 -14.46 3.69
N TYR A 344 -2.43 -14.82 4.31
CA TYR A 344 -1.15 -14.23 3.97
C TYR A 344 -0.75 -14.48 2.52
N SER A 345 -1.01 -15.69 2.02
CA SER A 345 -0.70 -16.06 0.63
C SER A 345 -1.52 -15.28 -0.39
N LEU A 346 -2.82 -15.07 -0.13
CA LEU A 346 -3.70 -14.30 -1.00
C LEU A 346 -3.35 -12.81 -0.98
N LEU A 347 -3.08 -12.24 0.20
CA LEU A 347 -2.68 -10.84 0.33
C LEU A 347 -1.31 -10.58 -0.31
N ALA A 348 -0.34 -11.48 -0.10
CA ALA A 348 0.97 -11.40 -0.77
C ALA A 348 0.81 -11.35 -2.30
N ARG A 349 -0.08 -12.17 -2.85
CA ARG A 349 -0.36 -12.21 -4.29
C ARG A 349 -1.00 -10.94 -4.81
N GLN A 350 -1.93 -10.36 -4.06
CA GLN A 350 -2.53 -9.09 -4.41
C GLN A 350 -1.49 -7.96 -4.45
N LEU A 351 -0.67 -7.82 -3.40
CA LEU A 351 0.37 -6.79 -3.32
C LEU A 351 1.45 -6.97 -4.41
N GLU A 352 1.78 -8.22 -4.75
CA GLU A 352 2.67 -8.53 -5.89
C GLU A 352 2.18 -7.87 -7.18
N LEU A 353 0.87 -7.94 -7.46
CA LEU A 353 0.28 -7.49 -8.71
C LEU A 353 -0.16 -6.01 -8.70
N THR A 354 -0.33 -5.41 -7.52
CA THR A 354 -0.80 -4.03 -7.38
C THR A 354 0.16 -3.05 -8.05
N LEU A 355 -0.37 -2.25 -9.00
CA LEU A 355 0.35 -1.26 -9.82
C LEU A 355 1.57 -1.83 -10.58
N GLY A 356 1.56 -3.12 -10.88
CA GLY A 356 2.57 -3.82 -11.66
C GLY A 356 3.28 -4.91 -10.87
N GLY A 357 3.37 -6.10 -11.48
CA GLY A 357 4.10 -7.25 -10.96
C GLY A 357 5.60 -7.20 -11.29
N ALA A 358 6.35 -8.23 -10.86
CA ALA A 358 7.80 -8.30 -10.98
C ALA A 358 8.32 -8.03 -12.41
N ASN A 359 7.73 -8.66 -13.42
CA ASN A 359 8.17 -8.51 -14.81
C ASN A 359 7.95 -7.10 -15.36
N GLN A 360 6.80 -6.48 -15.02
CA GLN A 360 6.50 -5.10 -15.43
C GLN A 360 7.45 -4.12 -14.75
N THR A 361 7.70 -4.30 -13.46
CA THR A 361 8.62 -3.45 -12.70
C THR A 361 10.04 -3.57 -13.23
N LEU A 362 10.49 -4.78 -13.56
CA LEU A 362 11.81 -5.00 -14.16
C LEU A 362 11.93 -4.36 -15.55
N ALA A 363 10.88 -4.44 -16.37
CA ALA A 363 10.87 -3.79 -17.69
C ALA A 363 10.92 -2.26 -17.56
N ARG A 364 10.18 -1.68 -16.60
CA ARG A 364 10.23 -0.24 -16.30
C ARG A 364 11.61 0.20 -15.81
N LEU A 365 12.23 -0.57 -14.92
CA LEU A 365 13.59 -0.30 -14.44
C LEU A 365 14.58 -0.31 -15.61
N GLY A 366 14.49 -1.30 -16.49
CA GLY A 366 15.34 -1.38 -17.69
C GLY A 366 15.15 -0.18 -18.63
N SER A 367 13.92 0.26 -18.85
CA SER A 367 13.61 1.44 -19.65
C SER A 367 14.15 2.72 -19.02
N HIS A 368 13.97 2.88 -17.71
CA HIS A 368 14.49 4.02 -16.94
C HIS A 368 16.02 4.11 -17.00
N MET A 369 16.72 2.99 -16.84
CA MET A 369 18.19 2.95 -16.96
C MET A 369 18.66 3.24 -18.39
N ALA A 370 17.94 2.78 -19.41
CA ALA A 370 18.29 2.99 -20.81
C ALA A 370 18.07 4.44 -21.28
N SER A 371 17.10 5.13 -20.72
CA SER A 371 16.81 6.55 -21.03
C SER A 371 17.72 7.56 -20.30
N GLY A 372 18.71 7.08 -19.56
CA GLY A 372 19.62 7.96 -18.79
C GLY A 372 18.96 8.64 -17.61
N ASN A 373 18.04 7.93 -16.95
CA ASN A 373 17.22 8.39 -15.81
C ASN A 373 16.09 9.38 -16.18
N GLU A 374 15.64 9.44 -17.43
CA GLU A 374 14.37 10.07 -17.73
C GLU A 374 13.21 9.24 -17.16
N ALA A 375 12.25 9.92 -16.56
CA ALA A 375 11.18 9.36 -15.70
C ALA A 375 10.41 8.16 -16.28
N LEU A 376 9.77 7.43 -15.39
CA LEU A 376 8.87 6.27 -15.58
C LEU A 376 7.93 6.34 -16.77
#